data_9592a75c8621bcbd10b6005b298f3073
#
_entry.id   9592a75c8621bcbd10b6005b298f3073
#
_cell.length_a   1.000
_cell.length_b   1.000
_cell.length_c   1.000
_cell.angle_alpha   90.00
_cell.angle_beta   90.00
_cell.angle_gamma   90.00
#
_symmetry.space_group_name_H-M   'P 1'
#
loop_
_entity.id
_entity.type
_entity.pdbx_description
1 polymer ?
#
loop_
_entity_poly.entity_id
_entity_poly.type
_entity_poly.pdbx_seq_one_letter_code
_entity_poly.pdbx_strand_id
1 'polypeptide(L)'
;MEVSLMNFSNKGMDRRNFLKVGGMSTVALTLGTTGLFSLAGATKSLAATNNNPTSGFGGYGPLVKDPNGILNLPKGFHYKIFSKAGDIMPNGDKVPALHDGMAAFKGEKNTTILVRNHENSTNSNLPVNGKNPWGNAAGGTTTLIVGPNRELIDEYVSSSGTVRNCAGGSSTWGTWLTMEETGNKGHGYIFEVNPLDPENEMSKTPIYDMGRFSHEAGHVDPSTGIWYLTEDASPSFFYRFTPHDRSQTLGSLQKGGILEAAAIDELPKAAQMATGQKFGVVWKKVNPEIAQSDAKAKGCIEFRRLEGAYFSEGTLWFDDTSAGDKGFGRIYRYTPATNTLELFYESSDRNDLKSPDNVVITPWGDIWIAEDGSGVNRIIGITPEGNPYVFLENAMNGSEVAGPTFSVDGNTFFVNMQSPGITFAIWGPFARKNSTRRRAMNFAQPPADFAPVVSDKLAAFAEDQGMSLLESAALERHGMPIL
;
A
#
# COMPACT_ATOMS: atom_id res chain seq x y z
N MET A 1 -18.85 19.25 55.23
CA MET A 1 -18.53 20.22 54.18
C MET A 1 -18.88 19.52 52.87
N GLU A 2 -20.10 19.81 52.42
CA GLU A 2 -20.64 19.33 51.14
C GLU A 2 -20.05 20.12 49.99
N VAL A 3 -19.69 19.45 48.90
CA VAL A 3 -19.44 20.08 47.62
C VAL A 3 -20.41 19.50 46.59
N SER A 4 -21.27 20.42 46.16
CA SER A 4 -22.40 20.23 45.26
C SER A 4 -21.93 19.86 43.85
N LEU A 5 -22.57 18.84 43.26
CA LEU A 5 -22.53 18.49 41.86
C LEU A 5 -23.49 19.38 41.06
N MET A 6 -22.99 20.16 40.12
CA MET A 6 -23.84 20.84 39.12
C MET A 6 -23.99 19.98 37.86
N ASN A 7 -25.22 19.59 37.63
CA ASN A 7 -25.69 19.02 36.37
C ASN A 7 -25.80 20.10 35.29
N PHE A 8 -25.18 19.88 34.11
CA PHE A 8 -25.53 20.62 32.90
C PHE A 8 -26.35 19.74 31.95
N SER A 9 -27.60 20.17 31.78
CA SER A 9 -28.56 19.58 30.87
C SER A 9 -28.32 20.03 29.43
N ASN A 10 -28.40 19.07 28.50
CA ASN A 10 -28.51 19.26 27.06
C ASN A 10 -29.69 20.17 26.68
N LYS A 11 -29.43 21.25 25.94
CA LYS A 11 -30.42 21.88 25.05
C LYS A 11 -29.81 22.10 23.70
N GLY A 12 -30.40 21.48 22.69
CA GLY A 12 -30.03 21.58 21.30
C GLY A 12 -30.20 23.01 20.75
N MET A 13 -29.22 23.45 19.95
CA MET A 13 -29.28 24.71 19.26
C MET A 13 -29.80 24.51 17.82
N ASP A 14 -30.87 25.20 17.49
CA ASP A 14 -31.65 25.15 16.26
C ASP A 14 -30.87 25.81 15.10
N ARG A 15 -30.89 25.20 13.92
CA ARG A 15 -30.14 25.58 12.70
C ARG A 15 -30.59 26.89 12.02
N ARG A 16 -31.52 27.65 12.60
CA ARG A 16 -32.09 28.84 11.98
C ARG A 16 -31.47 30.20 12.40
N ASN A 17 -30.56 30.24 13.37
CA ASN A 17 -30.02 31.49 13.90
C ASN A 17 -28.58 31.83 13.45
N PHE A 18 -28.01 31.13 12.48
CA PHE A 18 -26.62 31.43 12.00
C PHE A 18 -26.54 32.41 10.81
N LEU A 19 -27.65 32.91 10.30
CA LEU A 19 -27.71 33.73 9.09
C LEU A 19 -28.09 35.19 9.30
N LYS A 20 -27.74 35.81 10.41
CA LYS A 20 -27.98 37.26 10.62
C LYS A 20 -26.83 37.95 11.38
N VAL A 21 -25.62 37.96 10.85
CA VAL A 21 -24.65 39.06 11.11
C VAL A 21 -23.63 39.07 9.98
N GLY A 22 -23.71 39.96 9.06
CA GLY A 22 -22.77 40.20 7.98
C GLY A 22 -23.12 41.47 7.23
N GLY A 23 -22.96 42.59 7.89
CA GLY A 23 -23.16 43.90 7.30
C GLY A 23 -21.93 44.44 6.56
N MET A 24 -22.21 45.00 5.44
CA MET A 24 -21.39 45.73 4.47
C MET A 24 -20.27 46.61 5.05
N SER A 25 -19.15 46.63 4.33
CA SER A 25 -18.30 47.83 4.24
C SER A 25 -17.74 47.95 2.82
N THR A 26 -18.34 48.84 2.07
CA THR A 26 -17.83 49.46 0.84
C THR A 26 -16.71 50.42 1.18
N VAL A 27 -15.55 50.33 0.52
CA VAL A 27 -14.55 51.39 0.45
C VAL A 27 -14.23 51.68 -1.01
N ALA A 28 -14.35 52.95 -1.33
CA ALA A 28 -14.24 53.52 -2.65
C ALA A 28 -12.80 53.59 -3.19
N LEU A 29 -12.71 53.48 -4.52
CA LEU A 29 -11.51 53.75 -5.32
C LEU A 29 -11.11 55.22 -5.26
N THR A 30 -9.81 55.48 -5.12
CA THR A 30 -9.16 56.67 -5.66
C THR A 30 -7.99 56.29 -6.56
N LEU A 31 -8.05 56.74 -7.79
CA LEU A 31 -7.02 56.65 -8.81
C LEU A 31 -5.83 57.56 -8.50
N GLY A 32 -4.65 57.01 -8.56
CA GLY A 32 -3.39 57.77 -8.60
C GLY A 32 -2.40 57.04 -9.53
N THR A 33 -2.05 57.76 -10.59
CA THR A 33 -1.17 57.33 -11.68
C THR A 33 0.29 57.28 -11.27
N THR A 34 1.02 56.31 -11.88
CA THR A 34 2.44 56.18 -12.25
C THR A 34 3.21 55.09 -11.53
N GLY A 35 3.74 54.15 -12.35
CA GLY A 35 4.77 53.23 -11.96
C GLY A 35 4.60 51.82 -12.58
N LEU A 36 5.10 51.64 -13.81
CA LEU A 36 5.26 50.33 -14.43
C LEU A 36 6.21 49.49 -13.59
N PHE A 37 5.70 48.43 -12.97
CA PHE A 37 6.48 47.24 -12.69
C PHE A 37 5.63 46.04 -13.10
N SER A 38 6.17 45.29 -14.05
CA SER A 38 5.63 44.05 -14.57
C SER A 38 5.63 42.95 -13.47
N LEU A 39 4.48 42.73 -12.85
CA LEU A 39 4.21 41.48 -12.14
C LEU A 39 3.63 40.50 -13.17
N ALA A 40 4.48 39.63 -13.74
CA ALA A 40 4.03 38.43 -14.38
C ALA A 40 3.53 37.48 -13.30
N GLY A 41 2.34 37.71 -12.78
CA GLY A 41 1.59 36.77 -12.00
C GLY A 41 1.10 35.68 -12.96
N ALA A 42 1.69 34.52 -12.91
CA ALA A 42 1.22 33.35 -13.62
C ALA A 42 -0.16 32.95 -13.09
N THR A 43 -1.21 33.49 -13.71
CA THR A 43 -2.52 32.85 -13.64
C THR A 43 -2.40 31.49 -14.33
N LYS A 44 -2.34 30.41 -13.55
CA LYS A 44 -2.52 29.05 -14.08
C LYS A 44 -3.92 28.98 -14.68
N SER A 45 -4.01 29.23 -15.95
CA SER A 45 -5.18 28.92 -16.76
C SER A 45 -5.38 27.41 -16.71
N LEU A 46 -6.50 26.96 -16.18
CA LEU A 46 -7.03 25.63 -16.40
C LEU A 46 -7.42 25.53 -17.90
N ALA A 47 -6.42 25.36 -18.76
CA ALA A 47 -6.66 25.01 -20.14
C ALA A 47 -7.14 23.55 -20.16
N ALA A 48 -8.35 23.35 -20.67
CA ALA A 48 -8.85 22.04 -21.04
C ALA A 48 -7.85 21.42 -22.03
N THR A 49 -7.03 20.51 -21.55
CA THR A 49 -5.99 19.86 -22.34
C THR A 49 -6.56 18.67 -23.07
N ASN A 50 -6.20 18.57 -24.33
CA ASN A 50 -6.46 17.45 -25.22
C ASN A 50 -6.08 16.13 -24.55
N ASN A 51 -7.02 15.17 -24.59
CA ASN A 51 -6.93 13.82 -24.05
C ASN A 51 -5.88 12.94 -24.74
N ASN A 52 -4.61 13.32 -24.70
CA ASN A 52 -3.53 12.47 -25.11
C ASN A 52 -2.64 12.16 -23.89
N PRO A 53 -2.66 10.93 -23.32
CA PRO A 53 -1.92 10.57 -22.12
C PRO A 53 -0.39 10.54 -22.29
N THR A 54 0.11 11.05 -23.41
CA THR A 54 1.54 11.08 -23.75
C THR A 54 2.22 12.44 -23.59
N SER A 55 1.49 13.49 -23.21
CA SER A 55 2.09 14.79 -22.90
C SER A 55 2.48 14.81 -21.44
N GLY A 56 3.73 14.98 -21.10
CA GLY A 56 4.41 14.94 -19.79
C GLY A 56 3.78 15.68 -18.60
N PHE A 57 2.46 15.79 -18.57
CA PHE A 57 1.63 16.18 -17.44
C PHE A 57 0.76 14.99 -17.07
N GLY A 58 1.02 14.41 -15.90
CA GLY A 58 0.26 13.33 -15.35
C GLY A 58 -1.21 13.72 -15.20
N GLY A 59 -2.05 12.70 -15.22
CA GLY A 59 -3.49 12.85 -15.01
C GLY A 59 -4.31 12.46 -16.23
N TYR A 60 -5.50 11.98 -15.91
CA TYR A 60 -6.45 11.43 -16.89
C TYR A 60 -7.65 12.38 -17.08
N GLY A 61 -7.52 13.63 -16.63
CA GLY A 61 -8.59 14.62 -16.65
C GLY A 61 -9.51 14.53 -15.41
N PRO A 62 -10.61 15.30 -15.41
CA PRO A 62 -11.51 15.36 -14.27
C PRO A 62 -12.20 14.02 -14.01
N LEU A 63 -12.45 13.74 -12.73
CA LEU A 63 -13.22 12.58 -12.31
C LEU A 63 -14.68 12.71 -12.78
N VAL A 64 -15.25 11.61 -13.23
CA VAL A 64 -16.67 11.46 -13.54
C VAL A 64 -17.37 10.91 -12.31
N LYS A 65 -18.44 11.58 -11.89
CA LYS A 65 -19.26 11.11 -10.77
C LYS A 65 -19.86 9.76 -11.08
N ASP A 66 -19.60 8.77 -10.22
CA ASP A 66 -20.19 7.44 -10.32
C ASP A 66 -21.70 7.49 -10.01
N PRO A 67 -22.58 7.02 -10.90
CA PRO A 67 -24.01 6.96 -10.63
C PRO A 67 -24.38 6.04 -9.48
N ASN A 68 -23.53 5.04 -9.15
CA ASN A 68 -23.71 4.14 -8.01
C ASN A 68 -23.15 4.71 -6.70
N GLY A 69 -22.38 5.82 -6.76
CA GLY A 69 -21.78 6.45 -5.60
C GLY A 69 -20.70 5.60 -4.93
N ILE A 70 -19.93 4.83 -5.69
CA ILE A 70 -18.90 3.92 -5.17
C ILE A 70 -17.50 4.49 -5.44
N LEU A 71 -17.07 4.60 -6.71
CA LEU A 71 -15.78 5.15 -7.09
C LEU A 71 -15.93 6.21 -8.19
N ASN A 72 -15.45 7.42 -7.96
CA ASN A 72 -15.29 8.39 -9.02
C ASN A 72 -13.98 8.13 -9.76
N LEU A 73 -14.03 7.96 -11.08
CA LEU A 73 -12.89 7.67 -11.96
C LEU A 73 -12.84 8.65 -13.14
N PRO A 74 -11.69 8.84 -13.79
CA PRO A 74 -11.62 9.62 -15.02
C PRO A 74 -12.43 8.97 -16.16
N LYS A 75 -12.82 9.79 -17.14
CA LYS A 75 -13.57 9.31 -18.31
C LYS A 75 -12.85 8.17 -19.03
N GLY A 76 -13.59 7.10 -19.35
CA GLY A 76 -13.09 5.92 -20.06
C GLY A 76 -12.49 4.84 -19.15
N PHE A 77 -12.41 5.09 -17.83
CA PHE A 77 -12.11 4.05 -16.87
C PHE A 77 -13.39 3.38 -16.37
N HIS A 78 -13.25 2.11 -16.02
CA HIS A 78 -14.33 1.25 -15.55
C HIS A 78 -13.82 0.46 -14.34
N TYR A 79 -14.74 0.01 -13.48
CA TYR A 79 -14.41 -0.87 -12.37
C TYR A 79 -15.39 -2.03 -12.26
N LYS A 80 -14.94 -3.08 -11.57
CA LYS A 80 -15.74 -4.24 -11.16
C LYS A 80 -15.38 -4.58 -9.72
N ILE A 81 -16.40 -4.78 -8.88
CA ILE A 81 -16.25 -5.42 -7.57
C ILE A 81 -16.23 -6.92 -7.80
N PHE A 82 -15.24 -7.63 -7.24
CA PHE A 82 -15.15 -9.08 -7.41
C PHE A 82 -14.93 -9.87 -6.13
N SER A 83 -14.62 -9.20 -4.98
CA SER A 83 -14.57 -9.80 -3.66
C SER A 83 -15.05 -8.77 -2.63
N LYS A 84 -15.85 -9.22 -1.67
CA LYS A 84 -16.43 -8.35 -0.65
C LYS A 84 -16.52 -9.07 0.68
N ALA A 85 -16.15 -8.39 1.76
CA ALA A 85 -16.23 -8.91 3.12
C ALA A 85 -17.64 -9.45 3.44
N GLY A 86 -17.68 -10.66 3.96
CA GLY A 86 -18.92 -11.37 4.30
C GLY A 86 -19.51 -12.20 3.16
N ASP A 87 -19.05 -12.05 1.91
CA ASP A 87 -19.39 -12.96 0.81
C ASP A 87 -18.87 -14.38 1.14
N ILE A 88 -19.42 -15.39 0.51
CA ILE A 88 -19.04 -16.79 0.75
C ILE A 88 -17.92 -17.19 -0.22
N MET A 89 -16.79 -17.57 0.32
CA MET A 89 -15.69 -18.19 -0.43
C MET A 89 -16.03 -19.60 -0.89
N PRO A 90 -15.35 -20.16 -1.89
CA PRO A 90 -15.63 -21.52 -2.38
C PRO A 90 -15.58 -22.62 -1.32
N ASN A 91 -14.78 -22.46 -0.26
CA ASN A 91 -14.70 -23.39 0.87
C ASN A 91 -15.86 -23.27 1.88
N GLY A 92 -16.80 -22.31 1.69
CA GLY A 92 -17.94 -22.06 2.57
C GLY A 92 -17.68 -21.05 3.68
N ASP A 93 -16.45 -20.61 3.90
CA ASP A 93 -16.12 -19.53 4.85
C ASP A 93 -16.50 -18.16 4.30
N LYS A 94 -16.61 -17.18 5.20
CA LYS A 94 -16.85 -15.80 4.79
C LYS A 94 -15.54 -15.11 4.44
N VAL A 95 -15.56 -14.27 3.39
CA VAL A 95 -14.48 -13.33 3.08
C VAL A 95 -14.24 -12.46 4.31
N PRO A 96 -12.99 -12.39 4.82
CA PRO A 96 -12.67 -11.60 6.01
C PRO A 96 -12.83 -10.09 5.80
N ALA A 97 -12.90 -9.33 6.90
CA ALA A 97 -13.00 -7.87 6.88
C ALA A 97 -11.66 -7.18 6.65
N LEU A 98 -11.70 -5.85 6.59
CA LEU A 98 -10.55 -4.93 6.56
C LEU A 98 -9.51 -5.33 5.51
N HIS A 99 -9.92 -5.22 4.24
CA HIS A 99 -9.06 -5.47 3.09
C HIS A 99 -7.97 -4.41 3.01
N ASP A 100 -6.70 -4.82 3.06
CA ASP A 100 -5.57 -3.93 3.15
C ASP A 100 -4.51 -4.22 2.08
N GLY A 101 -3.21 -4.12 2.40
CA GLY A 101 -2.10 -4.30 1.50
C GLY A 101 -2.23 -5.52 0.60
N MET A 102 -1.86 -5.36 -0.67
CA MET A 102 -2.08 -6.38 -1.68
C MET A 102 -0.99 -6.34 -2.75
N ALA A 103 -0.62 -7.51 -3.27
CA ALA A 103 0.23 -7.61 -4.44
C ALA A 103 -0.36 -8.56 -5.50
N ALA A 104 0.01 -8.29 -6.76
CA ALA A 104 -0.37 -9.08 -7.91
C ALA A 104 0.82 -9.88 -8.44
N PHE A 105 0.62 -11.18 -8.61
CA PHE A 105 1.59 -12.10 -9.19
C PHE A 105 1.05 -12.70 -10.48
N LYS A 106 1.94 -13.16 -11.34
CA LYS A 106 1.56 -13.82 -12.58
C LYS A 106 1.01 -15.22 -12.26
N GLY A 107 -0.20 -15.49 -12.67
CA GLY A 107 -0.79 -16.83 -12.68
C GLY A 107 -0.66 -17.51 -14.04
N GLU A 108 -1.10 -18.77 -14.11
CA GLU A 108 -1.19 -19.54 -15.35
C GLU A 108 -2.33 -19.05 -16.23
N LYS A 109 -2.30 -19.38 -17.54
CA LYS A 109 -3.37 -19.07 -18.52
C LYS A 109 -3.83 -17.60 -18.48
N ASN A 110 -2.88 -16.66 -18.26
CA ASN A 110 -3.15 -15.22 -18.14
C ASN A 110 -4.01 -14.84 -16.92
N THR A 111 -4.05 -15.65 -15.88
CA THR A 111 -4.65 -15.25 -14.60
C THR A 111 -3.72 -14.34 -13.82
N THR A 112 -4.29 -13.59 -12.88
CA THR A 112 -3.56 -12.84 -11.87
C THR A 112 -3.82 -13.45 -10.50
N ILE A 113 -2.76 -13.71 -9.75
CA ILE A 113 -2.84 -14.14 -8.36
C ILE A 113 -2.68 -12.89 -7.50
N LEU A 114 -3.67 -12.60 -6.67
CA LEU A 114 -3.58 -11.53 -5.68
C LEU A 114 -3.38 -12.15 -4.30
N VAL A 115 -2.47 -11.60 -3.50
CA VAL A 115 -2.43 -11.85 -2.05
C VAL A 115 -2.84 -10.56 -1.38
N ARG A 116 -3.84 -10.65 -0.49
CA ARG A 116 -4.44 -9.52 0.19
C ARG A 116 -4.36 -9.70 1.70
N ASN A 117 -3.85 -8.69 2.38
CA ASN A 117 -3.85 -8.59 3.83
C ASN A 117 -5.25 -8.26 4.38
N HIS A 118 -5.47 -8.64 5.63
CA HIS A 118 -6.63 -8.28 6.41
C HIS A 118 -6.19 -7.67 7.74
N GLU A 119 -6.34 -6.37 7.90
CA GLU A 119 -5.89 -5.61 9.07
C GLU A 119 -6.77 -5.85 10.30
N ASN A 120 -7.27 -7.05 10.46
CA ASN A 120 -8.07 -7.43 11.62
C ASN A 120 -7.23 -7.39 12.90
N SER A 121 -7.77 -6.79 13.94
CA SER A 121 -7.19 -6.83 15.29
C SER A 121 -7.32 -8.21 15.93
N THR A 122 -7.07 -8.33 17.25
CA THR A 122 -7.20 -9.60 17.97
C THR A 122 -8.62 -10.20 17.90
N ASN A 123 -9.65 -9.37 17.73
CA ASN A 123 -11.04 -9.79 17.57
C ASN A 123 -11.65 -9.12 16.35
N SER A 124 -12.39 -9.88 15.56
CA SER A 124 -13.16 -9.41 14.41
C SER A 124 -14.44 -10.20 14.26
N ASN A 125 -15.49 -9.56 13.72
CA ASN A 125 -16.74 -10.26 13.36
C ASN A 125 -16.59 -11.07 12.06
N LEU A 126 -15.58 -10.77 11.27
CA LEU A 126 -15.19 -11.46 10.04
C LEU A 126 -13.69 -11.72 10.07
N PRO A 127 -13.21 -12.65 10.92
CA PRO A 127 -11.80 -12.99 11.05
C PRO A 127 -11.28 -13.78 9.83
N VAL A 128 -9.97 -13.84 9.71
CA VAL A 128 -9.31 -14.79 8.81
C VAL A 128 -9.28 -16.16 9.46
N ASN A 129 -10.13 -17.07 8.98
CA ASN A 129 -10.28 -18.43 9.52
C ASN A 129 -9.45 -19.42 8.69
N GLY A 130 -8.19 -19.64 9.07
CA GLY A 130 -7.35 -20.66 8.45
C GLY A 130 -7.38 -21.99 9.18
N LYS A 131 -6.91 -23.06 8.50
CA LYS A 131 -6.82 -24.40 9.08
C LYS A 131 -5.62 -24.56 10.03
N ASN A 132 -4.56 -23.81 9.79
CA ASN A 132 -3.30 -23.86 10.51
C ASN A 132 -2.86 -22.45 10.96
N PRO A 133 -3.54 -21.81 11.91
CA PRO A 133 -3.18 -20.48 12.35
C PRO A 133 -1.84 -20.48 13.10
N TRP A 134 -1.04 -19.39 12.94
CA TRP A 134 0.15 -19.18 13.76
C TRP A 134 -0.20 -18.88 15.22
N GLY A 135 -1.19 -18.01 15.44
CA GLY A 135 -1.67 -17.59 16.75
C GLY A 135 -3.19 -17.57 16.84
N ASN A 136 -3.73 -16.78 17.76
CA ASN A 136 -5.17 -16.71 18.04
C ASN A 136 -5.78 -15.38 17.60
N ALA A 137 -5.05 -14.52 16.90
CA ALA A 137 -5.59 -13.25 16.44
C ALA A 137 -6.41 -13.42 15.15
N ALA A 138 -7.15 -12.39 14.76
CA ALA A 138 -8.12 -12.48 13.68
C ALA A 138 -7.59 -12.04 12.32
N GLY A 139 -6.34 -11.60 12.25
CA GLY A 139 -5.66 -11.20 11.02
C GLY A 139 -5.10 -12.36 10.20
N GLY A 140 -4.56 -12.03 9.05
CA GLY A 140 -4.00 -12.98 8.09
C GLY A 140 -4.12 -12.48 6.66
N THR A 141 -4.03 -13.40 5.72
CA THR A 141 -4.11 -13.12 4.29
C THR A 141 -5.09 -14.02 3.56
N THR A 142 -5.65 -13.50 2.47
CA THR A 142 -6.36 -14.31 1.46
C THR A 142 -5.61 -14.25 0.13
N THR A 143 -5.65 -15.35 -0.62
CA THR A 143 -5.22 -15.41 -2.01
C THR A 143 -6.45 -15.43 -2.91
N LEU A 144 -6.45 -14.61 -3.97
CA LEU A 144 -7.52 -14.53 -4.96
C LEU A 144 -6.94 -14.87 -6.34
N ILE A 145 -7.58 -15.76 -7.06
CA ILE A 145 -7.24 -16.08 -8.45
C ILE A 145 -8.22 -15.33 -9.35
N VAL A 146 -7.69 -14.40 -10.15
CA VAL A 146 -8.48 -13.53 -11.02
C VAL A 146 -8.21 -13.86 -12.47
N GLY A 147 -9.26 -14.13 -13.23
CA GLY A 147 -9.18 -14.45 -14.65
C GLY A 147 -8.89 -13.22 -15.53
N PRO A 148 -8.58 -13.44 -16.83
CA PRO A 148 -8.23 -12.37 -17.77
C PRO A 148 -9.36 -11.37 -18.01
N ASN A 149 -10.62 -11.73 -17.77
CA ASN A 149 -11.78 -10.84 -17.84
C ASN A 149 -12.15 -10.25 -16.46
N ARG A 150 -11.25 -10.33 -15.50
CA ARG A 150 -11.43 -9.80 -14.13
C ARG A 150 -12.54 -10.51 -13.36
N GLU A 151 -12.82 -11.77 -13.68
CA GLU A 151 -13.66 -12.66 -12.89
C GLU A 151 -12.86 -13.28 -11.74
N LEU A 152 -13.49 -13.43 -10.58
CA LEU A 152 -12.93 -14.23 -9.48
C LEU A 152 -13.10 -15.71 -9.83
N ILE A 153 -11.99 -16.43 -9.91
CA ILE A 153 -11.98 -17.88 -10.17
C ILE A 153 -11.94 -18.64 -8.83
N ASP A 154 -11.11 -18.19 -7.91
CA ASP A 154 -10.96 -18.80 -6.59
C ASP A 154 -10.56 -17.76 -5.54
N GLU A 155 -10.91 -18.02 -4.27
CA GLU A 155 -10.51 -17.20 -3.12
C GLU A 155 -10.41 -18.10 -1.89
N TYR A 156 -9.30 -18.01 -1.18
CA TYR A 156 -9.02 -18.82 -0.01
C TYR A 156 -8.05 -18.15 0.96
N VAL A 157 -8.06 -18.59 2.22
CA VAL A 157 -7.11 -18.14 3.24
C VAL A 157 -5.73 -18.68 2.93
N SER A 158 -4.70 -17.83 2.95
CA SER A 158 -3.30 -18.19 2.71
C SER A 158 -2.41 -18.09 3.95
N SER A 159 -2.77 -17.28 4.94
CA SER A 159 -2.21 -17.31 6.30
C SER A 159 -3.23 -16.82 7.30
N SER A 160 -3.09 -17.16 8.58
CA SER A 160 -4.04 -16.79 9.62
C SER A 160 -3.42 -16.77 11.02
N GLY A 161 -4.14 -16.18 11.98
CA GLY A 161 -3.75 -16.14 13.38
C GLY A 161 -2.77 -15.01 13.73
N THR A 162 -2.51 -14.12 12.80
CA THR A 162 -1.73 -12.88 12.96
C THR A 162 -2.63 -11.69 13.32
N VAL A 163 -2.07 -10.52 13.53
CA VAL A 163 -2.82 -9.32 13.95
C VAL A 163 -2.42 -8.12 13.11
N ARG A 164 -3.43 -7.34 12.67
CA ARG A 164 -3.21 -6.09 11.94
C ARG A 164 -2.21 -6.25 10.79
N ASN A 165 -2.54 -7.13 9.84
CA ASN A 165 -1.73 -7.30 8.64
C ASN A 165 -2.01 -6.11 7.71
N CYS A 166 -1.08 -5.15 7.68
CA CYS A 166 -1.22 -3.89 6.96
C CYS A 166 -0.60 -3.94 5.55
N ALA A 167 0.19 -2.95 5.12
CA ALA A 167 0.64 -2.83 3.74
C ALA A 167 1.44 -4.05 3.23
N GLY A 168 2.48 -4.51 3.95
CA GLY A 168 3.27 -5.67 3.53
C GLY A 168 4.22 -5.44 2.34
N GLY A 169 4.62 -6.52 1.64
CA GLY A 169 5.52 -6.41 0.50
C GLY A 169 5.72 -7.67 -0.32
N SER A 170 5.91 -7.52 -1.65
CA SER A 170 6.17 -8.62 -2.55
C SER A 170 7.64 -8.96 -2.66
N SER A 171 7.96 -10.26 -2.67
CA SER A 171 9.30 -10.75 -2.98
C SER A 171 9.53 -10.82 -4.50
N THR A 172 10.78 -10.92 -4.91
CA THR A 172 11.16 -11.15 -6.31
C THR A 172 10.95 -12.59 -6.75
N TRP A 173 10.74 -13.52 -5.81
CA TRP A 173 10.55 -14.94 -6.07
C TRP A 173 9.09 -15.41 -5.89
N GLY A 174 8.13 -14.46 -5.93
CA GLY A 174 6.71 -14.78 -6.03
C GLY A 174 6.02 -15.04 -4.69
N THR A 175 6.63 -14.71 -3.56
CA THR A 175 5.99 -14.77 -2.25
C THR A 175 5.58 -13.38 -1.75
N TRP A 176 4.68 -13.36 -0.77
CA TRP A 176 4.21 -12.16 -0.10
C TRP A 176 4.75 -12.13 1.33
N LEU A 177 5.32 -11.00 1.75
CA LEU A 177 5.62 -10.75 3.14
C LEU A 177 4.46 -10.00 3.77
N THR A 178 3.68 -10.70 4.58
CA THR A 178 2.64 -10.08 5.41
C THR A 178 3.26 -9.59 6.71
N MET A 179 2.83 -8.42 7.16
CA MET A 179 3.48 -7.66 8.22
C MET A 179 2.47 -7.30 9.29
N GLU A 180 2.81 -7.55 10.56
CA GLU A 180 1.97 -7.19 11.70
C GLU A 180 2.27 -5.75 12.13
N GLU A 181 1.35 -4.83 11.93
CA GLU A 181 1.42 -3.44 12.34
C GLU A 181 1.00 -3.30 13.82
N THR A 182 1.87 -3.76 14.71
CA THR A 182 1.58 -3.70 16.16
C THR A 182 2.80 -3.82 17.03
N GLY A 183 2.79 -3.12 18.17
CA GLY A 183 3.73 -3.32 19.26
C GLY A 183 3.27 -4.31 20.34
N ASN A 184 2.17 -5.01 20.15
CA ASN A 184 1.60 -5.94 21.13
C ASN A 184 2.58 -7.06 21.49
N LYS A 185 2.58 -7.48 22.77
CA LYS A 185 3.46 -8.56 23.23
C LYS A 185 3.18 -9.86 22.47
N GLY A 186 4.23 -10.45 21.89
CA GLY A 186 4.17 -11.69 21.14
C GLY A 186 3.77 -11.52 19.66
N HIS A 187 3.60 -10.29 19.22
CA HIS A 187 3.27 -9.90 17.84
C HIS A 187 4.24 -8.83 17.34
N GLY A 188 4.01 -8.31 16.13
CA GLY A 188 4.86 -7.31 15.48
C GLY A 188 5.96 -7.96 14.65
N TYR A 189 5.66 -9.05 13.96
CA TYR A 189 6.57 -9.82 13.11
C TYR A 189 6.14 -9.82 11.64
N ILE A 190 7.04 -10.30 10.80
CA ILE A 190 6.84 -10.51 9.38
C ILE A 190 6.78 -12.01 9.11
N PHE A 191 5.89 -12.43 8.17
CA PHE A 191 5.72 -13.81 7.75
C PHE A 191 5.79 -13.90 6.23
N GLU A 192 6.43 -14.96 5.70
CA GLU A 192 6.50 -15.21 4.27
C GLU A 192 5.37 -16.13 3.83
N VAL A 193 4.51 -15.66 2.95
CA VAL A 193 3.34 -16.38 2.43
C VAL A 193 3.60 -16.82 1.00
N ASN A 194 3.54 -18.14 0.75
CA ASN A 194 3.47 -18.66 -0.61
C ASN A 194 2.00 -18.64 -1.07
N PRO A 195 1.64 -17.86 -2.09
CA PRO A 195 0.24 -17.73 -2.52
C PRO A 195 -0.35 -19.03 -3.06
N LEU A 196 0.47 -19.96 -3.57
CA LEU A 196 0.02 -21.20 -4.19
C LEU A 196 0.16 -22.44 -3.28
N ASP A 197 0.81 -22.28 -2.13
CA ASP A 197 0.89 -23.31 -1.09
C ASP A 197 0.43 -22.69 0.24
N PRO A 198 -0.87 -22.48 0.38
CA PRO A 198 -1.43 -21.74 1.50
C PRO A 198 -1.25 -22.48 2.81
N GLU A 199 -1.05 -21.71 3.89
CA GLU A 199 -0.92 -22.21 5.26
C GLU A 199 0.23 -23.20 5.46
N ASN A 200 1.27 -23.14 4.60
CA ASN A 200 2.50 -23.93 4.79
C ASN A 200 3.30 -23.45 6.02
N GLU A 201 4.37 -24.16 6.37
CA GLU A 201 5.18 -23.84 7.55
C GLU A 201 5.82 -22.43 7.49
N MET A 202 6.14 -21.92 6.29
CA MET A 202 6.71 -20.58 6.15
C MET A 202 5.71 -19.50 6.53
N SER A 203 4.43 -19.68 6.17
CA SER A 203 3.36 -18.72 6.54
C SER A 203 3.05 -18.67 8.03
N LYS A 204 3.59 -19.62 8.82
CA LYS A 204 3.47 -19.69 10.29
C LYS A 204 4.80 -19.44 11.01
N THR A 205 5.88 -19.17 10.30
CA THR A 205 7.20 -18.99 10.89
C THR A 205 7.62 -17.54 10.80
N PRO A 206 7.61 -16.81 11.91
CA PRO A 206 8.06 -15.41 11.92
C PRO A 206 9.52 -15.29 11.46
N ILE A 207 9.83 -14.24 10.72
CA ILE A 207 11.19 -13.90 10.34
C ILE A 207 11.75 -12.99 11.44
N TYR A 208 12.16 -13.60 12.57
CA TYR A 208 12.52 -12.89 13.80
C TYR A 208 13.61 -11.82 13.62
N ASP A 209 14.61 -12.08 12.78
CA ASP A 209 15.71 -11.15 12.55
C ASP A 209 15.31 -9.91 11.71
N MET A 210 14.12 -9.90 11.10
CA MET A 210 13.55 -8.69 10.49
C MET A 210 12.99 -7.69 11.51
N GLY A 211 12.98 -8.08 12.79
CA GLY A 211 12.64 -7.23 13.91
C GLY A 211 11.21 -7.41 14.40
N ARG A 212 11.01 -6.83 15.59
CA ARG A 212 9.71 -6.77 16.26
C ARG A 212 9.35 -5.31 16.52
N PHE A 213 8.45 -4.77 15.71
CA PHE A 213 7.94 -3.39 15.80
C PHE A 213 6.59 -3.30 15.04
N SER A 214 5.98 -2.13 14.99
CA SER A 214 4.77 -1.90 14.18
C SER A 214 5.16 -1.87 12.71
N HIS A 215 5.26 -3.06 12.10
CA HIS A 215 5.63 -3.20 10.70
C HIS A 215 4.52 -2.71 9.79
N GLU A 216 4.90 -1.87 8.83
CA GLU A 216 3.96 -1.34 7.85
C GLU A 216 4.19 -1.98 6.48
N ALA A 217 5.18 -1.51 5.75
CA ALA A 217 5.51 -1.99 4.42
C ALA A 217 6.98 -2.44 4.32
N GLY A 218 7.28 -3.18 3.28
CA GLY A 218 8.65 -3.49 2.94
C GLY A 218 8.80 -3.93 1.50
N HIS A 219 9.97 -3.70 0.94
CA HIS A 219 10.27 -4.15 -0.42
C HIS A 219 11.72 -4.54 -0.58
N VAL A 220 11.96 -5.53 -1.44
CA VAL A 220 13.30 -6.05 -1.71
C VAL A 220 13.95 -5.31 -2.88
N ASP A 221 15.25 -5.02 -2.75
CA ASP A 221 16.09 -4.69 -3.90
C ASP A 221 16.45 -6.00 -4.63
N PRO A 222 15.94 -6.22 -5.85
CA PRO A 222 16.14 -7.47 -6.56
C PRO A 222 17.60 -7.76 -6.92
N SER A 223 18.45 -6.72 -6.98
CA SER A 223 19.86 -6.86 -7.31
C SER A 223 20.72 -7.36 -6.15
N THR A 224 20.29 -7.10 -4.92
CA THR A 224 21.06 -7.40 -3.70
C THR A 224 20.38 -8.39 -2.76
N GLY A 225 19.05 -8.56 -2.86
CA GLY A 225 18.24 -9.32 -1.92
C GLY A 225 18.07 -8.63 -0.56
N ILE A 226 18.47 -7.36 -0.43
CA ILE A 226 18.27 -6.56 0.78
C ILE A 226 16.83 -6.07 0.82
N TRP A 227 16.17 -6.23 1.97
CA TRP A 227 14.85 -5.70 2.25
C TRP A 227 14.93 -4.35 2.94
N TYR A 228 14.06 -3.44 2.56
CA TYR A 228 13.86 -2.14 3.20
C TYR A 228 12.48 -2.13 3.83
N LEU A 229 12.37 -1.67 5.09
CA LEU A 229 11.16 -1.79 5.91
C LEU A 229 10.78 -0.44 6.50
N THR A 230 9.49 -0.18 6.58
CA THR A 230 8.89 0.98 7.24
C THR A 230 8.22 0.58 8.55
N GLU A 231 8.06 1.55 9.45
CA GLU A 231 7.48 1.40 10.79
C GLU A 231 6.41 2.47 11.00
N ASP A 232 5.14 2.10 11.21
CA ASP A 232 4.14 3.06 11.65
C ASP A 232 4.22 3.29 13.15
N ALA A 233 4.93 4.34 13.51
CA ALA A 233 5.11 4.79 14.89
C ALA A 233 5.48 6.28 14.95
N SER A 234 5.49 6.86 16.15
CA SER A 234 5.97 8.23 16.36
C SER A 234 6.84 8.30 17.63
N PRO A 235 8.18 8.41 17.51
CA PRO A 235 8.96 8.42 16.28
C PRO A 235 8.95 7.06 15.57
N SER A 236 9.21 7.06 14.27
CA SER A 236 9.43 5.86 13.46
C SER A 236 10.82 5.87 12.83
N PHE A 237 11.26 4.69 12.36
CA PHE A 237 12.57 4.51 11.77
C PHE A 237 12.47 3.79 10.45
N PHE A 238 13.41 4.07 9.56
CA PHE A 238 13.58 3.38 8.29
C PHE A 238 14.65 2.32 8.45
N TYR A 239 14.31 1.06 8.13
CA TYR A 239 15.20 -0.08 8.34
C TYR A 239 15.62 -0.72 7.03
N ARG A 240 16.74 -1.46 7.08
CA ARG A 240 17.09 -2.47 6.10
C ARG A 240 17.41 -3.79 6.77
N PHE A 241 17.04 -4.87 6.12
CA PHE A 241 17.40 -6.22 6.52
C PHE A 241 18.28 -6.85 5.45
N THR A 242 19.48 -7.30 5.84
CA THR A 242 20.43 -7.99 4.98
C THR A 242 20.38 -9.48 5.30
N PRO A 243 19.74 -10.34 4.46
CA PRO A 243 19.64 -11.76 4.72
C PRO A 243 21.01 -12.45 4.73
N HIS A 244 21.20 -13.46 5.57
CA HIS A 244 22.37 -14.35 5.51
C HIS A 244 22.35 -15.21 4.25
N ASP A 245 21.16 -15.71 3.88
CA ASP A 245 20.93 -16.42 2.61
C ASP A 245 20.29 -15.48 1.59
N ARG A 246 21.03 -15.13 0.54
CA ARG A 246 20.60 -14.25 -0.55
C ARG A 246 20.16 -15.01 -1.79
N SER A 247 19.79 -16.27 -1.65
CA SER A 247 19.30 -17.10 -2.77
C SER A 247 17.97 -16.60 -3.36
N GLN A 248 17.25 -15.73 -2.64
CA GLN A 248 15.96 -15.19 -3.04
C GLN A 248 14.96 -16.30 -3.38
N THR A 249 14.79 -17.22 -2.44
CA THR A 249 13.88 -18.36 -2.52
C THR A 249 13.02 -18.44 -1.27
N LEU A 250 11.88 -19.13 -1.36
CA LEU A 250 11.01 -19.40 -0.22
C LEU A 250 11.83 -20.00 0.95
N GLY A 251 11.69 -19.42 2.14
CA GLY A 251 12.39 -19.84 3.35
C GLY A 251 13.84 -19.34 3.47
N SER A 252 14.36 -18.58 2.51
CA SER A 252 15.70 -18.00 2.62
C SER A 252 15.80 -16.97 3.74
N LEU A 253 14.73 -16.21 3.97
CA LEU A 253 14.69 -15.15 5.00
C LEU A 253 14.66 -15.71 6.42
N GLN A 254 14.08 -16.89 6.64
CA GLN A 254 14.05 -17.56 7.95
C GLN A 254 15.42 -18.04 8.41
N LYS A 255 16.45 -18.05 7.54
CA LYS A 255 17.84 -18.31 7.91
C LYS A 255 18.52 -17.16 8.61
N GLY A 256 17.76 -16.08 8.86
CA GLY A 256 18.20 -14.89 9.61
C GLY A 256 18.99 -13.91 8.78
N GLY A 257 19.44 -12.84 9.45
CA GLY A 257 20.13 -11.74 8.81
C GLY A 257 20.55 -10.65 9.78
N ILE A 258 20.84 -9.49 9.23
CA ILE A 258 21.24 -8.30 9.99
C ILE A 258 20.22 -7.20 9.76
N LEU A 259 19.59 -6.74 10.83
CA LEU A 259 18.70 -5.58 10.83
C LEU A 259 19.51 -4.32 11.18
N GLU A 260 19.34 -3.27 10.39
CA GLU A 260 19.96 -1.98 10.57
C GLU A 260 18.94 -0.86 10.40
N ALA A 261 19.11 0.24 11.13
CA ALA A 261 18.30 1.45 10.98
C ALA A 261 19.12 2.57 10.35
N ALA A 262 18.45 3.39 9.53
CA ALA A 262 19.08 4.52 8.85
C ALA A 262 19.46 5.63 9.83
N ALA A 263 20.64 6.23 9.63
CA ALA A 263 21.09 7.42 10.33
C ALA A 263 21.67 8.42 9.32
N ILE A 264 21.58 9.70 9.65
CA ILE A 264 22.24 10.80 8.94
C ILE A 264 22.90 11.65 10.03
N ASP A 265 24.23 11.67 10.05
CA ASP A 265 24.98 12.23 11.19
C ASP A 265 24.68 13.72 11.43
N GLU A 266 24.41 14.49 10.36
CA GLU A 266 24.08 15.91 10.47
C GLU A 266 22.58 16.18 10.68
N LEU A 267 21.73 15.14 10.63
CA LEU A 267 20.29 15.30 10.57
C LEU A 267 19.56 14.24 11.42
N PRO A 268 19.31 14.51 12.70
CA PRO A 268 18.67 13.54 13.59
C PRO A 268 17.16 13.35 13.31
N LYS A 269 16.51 14.27 12.56
CA LYS A 269 15.08 14.23 12.27
C LYS A 269 14.79 14.53 10.82
N ALA A 270 14.06 13.66 10.15
CA ALA A 270 13.61 13.84 8.78
C ALA A 270 12.75 15.09 8.59
N ALA A 271 12.07 15.55 9.65
CA ALA A 271 11.31 16.82 9.65
C ALA A 271 12.15 18.04 9.27
N GLN A 272 13.46 17.97 9.41
CA GLN A 272 14.38 19.07 9.05
C GLN A 272 14.81 19.07 7.57
N MET A 273 14.45 18.01 6.80
CA MET A 273 14.72 17.98 5.36
C MET A 273 13.80 18.94 4.62
N ALA A 274 14.36 19.61 3.61
CA ALA A 274 13.57 20.35 2.62
C ALA A 274 13.47 19.57 1.31
N THR A 275 12.40 19.79 0.55
CA THR A 275 12.16 19.13 -0.74
C THR A 275 13.37 19.30 -1.69
N GLY A 276 13.81 18.20 -2.28
CA GLY A 276 14.98 18.10 -3.16
C GLY A 276 16.32 17.95 -2.44
N GLN A 277 16.37 18.08 -1.12
CA GLN A 277 17.60 17.81 -0.38
C GLN A 277 17.92 16.33 -0.33
N LYS A 278 19.23 16.02 -0.42
CA LYS A 278 19.78 14.66 -0.43
C LYS A 278 20.86 14.52 0.63
N PHE A 279 20.84 13.39 1.34
CA PHE A 279 21.79 13.07 2.38
C PHE A 279 22.32 11.65 2.20
N GLY A 280 23.59 11.45 2.51
CA GLY A 280 24.18 10.12 2.64
C GLY A 280 23.64 9.41 3.88
N VAL A 281 23.29 8.14 3.74
CA VAL A 281 22.77 7.33 4.84
C VAL A 281 23.88 6.50 5.47
N VAL A 282 23.93 6.47 6.80
CA VAL A 282 24.75 5.54 7.59
C VAL A 282 23.82 4.50 8.20
N TRP A 283 24.13 3.21 8.01
CA TRP A 283 23.33 2.13 8.56
C TRP A 283 23.90 1.65 9.88
N LYS A 284 23.08 1.66 10.93
CA LYS A 284 23.45 1.24 12.27
C LYS A 284 22.73 -0.06 12.65
N LYS A 285 23.50 -1.11 12.93
CA LYS A 285 22.93 -2.40 13.37
C LYS A 285 22.09 -2.18 14.63
N VAL A 286 20.88 -2.75 14.64
CA VAL A 286 19.95 -2.71 15.77
C VAL A 286 19.61 -4.10 16.27
N ASN A 287 19.18 -4.18 17.52
CA ASN A 287 18.67 -5.42 18.09
C ASN A 287 17.23 -5.65 17.59
N PRO A 288 16.94 -6.76 16.89
CA PRO A 288 15.62 -7.02 16.32
C PRO A 288 14.48 -6.99 17.35
N GLU A 289 14.69 -7.51 18.55
CA GLU A 289 13.64 -7.61 19.59
C GLU A 289 13.21 -6.26 20.18
N ILE A 290 14.05 -5.23 20.06
CA ILE A 290 13.81 -3.89 20.57
C ILE A 290 14.19 -2.82 19.53
N ALA A 291 13.93 -3.09 18.25
CA ALA A 291 14.46 -2.35 17.11
C ALA A 291 14.24 -0.83 17.22
N GLN A 292 13.01 -0.39 17.52
CA GLN A 292 12.66 1.02 17.64
C GLN A 292 13.45 1.72 18.76
N SER A 293 13.46 1.16 19.96
CA SER A 293 14.15 1.78 21.08
C SER A 293 15.68 1.77 20.92
N ASP A 294 16.24 0.73 20.29
CA ASP A 294 17.67 0.64 20.00
C ASP A 294 18.09 1.61 18.88
N ALA A 295 17.28 1.76 17.83
CA ALA A 295 17.48 2.75 16.77
C ALA A 295 17.51 4.18 17.36
N LYS A 296 16.54 4.50 18.22
CA LYS A 296 16.50 5.78 18.92
C LYS A 296 17.73 6.01 19.79
N ALA A 297 18.12 5.02 20.59
CA ALA A 297 19.30 5.12 21.46
C ALA A 297 20.61 5.31 20.68
N LYS A 298 20.68 4.79 19.45
CA LYS A 298 21.83 4.93 18.55
C LYS A 298 21.80 6.21 17.71
N GLY A 299 20.79 7.08 17.88
CA GLY A 299 20.68 8.33 17.13
C GLY A 299 20.44 8.08 15.64
N CYS A 300 19.61 7.10 15.30
CA CYS A 300 19.10 6.94 13.94
C CYS A 300 18.15 8.09 13.58
N ILE A 301 17.96 8.36 12.29
CA ILE A 301 17.08 9.45 11.83
C ILE A 301 15.62 9.14 12.19
N GLU A 302 14.97 10.08 12.89
CA GLU A 302 13.57 9.97 13.28
C GLU A 302 12.66 10.49 12.18
N PHE A 303 11.70 9.64 11.78
CA PHE A 303 10.54 9.98 10.95
C PHE A 303 9.27 10.04 11.79
N ARG A 304 8.12 10.17 11.12
CA ARG A 304 6.86 10.38 11.79
C ARG A 304 5.72 9.62 11.11
N ARG A 305 5.51 8.34 11.50
CA ARG A 305 4.57 7.41 10.87
C ARG A 305 4.94 7.12 9.42
N LEU A 306 5.99 6.29 9.23
CA LEU A 306 6.32 5.75 7.93
C LEU A 306 5.33 4.65 7.56
N GLU A 307 4.77 4.75 6.36
CA GLU A 307 3.73 3.85 5.86
C GLU A 307 4.25 3.06 4.65
N GLY A 308 3.64 3.26 3.49
CA GLY A 308 3.91 2.50 2.28
C GLY A 308 5.36 2.52 1.80
N ALA A 309 5.78 1.45 1.14
CA ALA A 309 7.09 1.37 0.50
C ALA A 309 7.02 0.56 -0.81
N TYR A 310 7.73 1.00 -1.84
CA TYR A 310 7.81 0.32 -3.12
C TYR A 310 9.17 0.48 -3.80
N PHE A 311 9.79 -0.63 -4.23
CA PHE A 311 11.07 -0.60 -4.93
C PHE A 311 10.86 -0.68 -6.44
N SER A 312 11.40 0.28 -7.18
CA SER A 312 11.33 0.31 -8.64
C SER A 312 12.55 0.99 -9.24
N GLU A 313 13.05 0.46 -10.33
CA GLU A 313 14.18 1.03 -11.11
C GLU A 313 15.40 1.44 -10.25
N GLY A 314 15.77 0.61 -9.27
CA GLY A 314 16.92 0.85 -8.40
C GLY A 314 16.70 1.89 -7.31
N THR A 315 15.46 2.24 -7.03
CA THR A 315 15.07 3.23 -6.02
C THR A 315 13.93 2.70 -5.17
N LEU A 316 14.03 2.83 -3.86
CA LEU A 316 12.89 2.65 -2.95
C LEU A 316 12.16 3.96 -2.78
N TRP A 317 10.86 3.93 -2.94
CA TRP A 317 9.92 5.01 -2.63
C TRP A 317 9.17 4.65 -1.36
N PHE A 318 9.00 5.60 -0.45
CA PHE A 318 8.23 5.41 0.78
C PHE A 318 7.68 6.75 1.27
N ASP A 319 6.68 6.70 2.12
CA ASP A 319 6.03 7.90 2.63
C ASP A 319 6.04 8.02 4.15
N ASP A 320 5.67 9.21 4.62
CA ASP A 320 5.50 9.59 6.01
C ASP A 320 4.16 10.33 6.09
N THR A 321 3.15 9.65 6.61
CA THR A 321 1.74 10.05 6.49
C THR A 321 1.41 11.39 7.18
N SER A 322 2.12 11.72 8.26
CA SER A 322 1.81 12.88 9.11
C SER A 322 2.93 13.93 9.17
N ALA A 323 3.95 13.78 8.34
CA ALA A 323 5.05 14.74 8.26
C ALA A 323 4.74 15.96 7.37
N GLY A 324 5.69 16.89 7.33
CA GLY A 324 5.61 18.14 6.60
C GLY A 324 5.06 19.30 7.43
N ASP A 325 5.28 20.52 6.94
CA ASP A 325 4.89 21.75 7.64
C ASP A 325 3.39 21.83 7.93
N LYS A 326 2.58 21.24 7.05
CA LYS A 326 1.12 21.19 7.17
C LYS A 326 0.61 19.87 7.75
N GLY A 327 1.49 18.87 7.93
CA GLY A 327 1.11 17.53 8.38
C GLY A 327 0.27 16.77 7.35
N PHE A 328 0.47 17.05 6.04
CA PHE A 328 -0.26 16.39 4.96
C PHE A 328 0.52 15.24 4.34
N GLY A 329 1.75 15.01 4.78
CA GLY A 329 2.60 13.91 4.38
C GLY A 329 3.77 14.30 3.48
N ARG A 330 4.73 13.39 3.41
CA ARG A 330 5.97 13.48 2.65
C ARG A 330 6.24 12.19 1.89
N ILE A 331 6.88 12.32 0.72
CA ILE A 331 7.35 11.18 -0.07
C ILE A 331 8.87 11.26 -0.14
N TYR A 332 9.51 10.18 0.22
CA TYR A 332 10.96 10.02 0.15
C TYR A 332 11.36 9.06 -0.96
N ARG A 333 12.58 9.17 -1.42
CA ARG A 333 13.23 8.16 -2.22
C ARG A 333 14.62 7.83 -1.66
N TYR A 334 14.91 6.57 -1.56
CA TYR A 334 16.21 6.05 -1.19
C TYR A 334 16.82 5.31 -2.38
N THR A 335 18.06 5.69 -2.75
CA THR A 335 18.81 5.07 -3.86
C THR A 335 19.97 4.24 -3.28
N PRO A 336 19.84 2.90 -3.21
CA PRO A 336 20.87 2.03 -2.63
C PRO A 336 22.24 2.17 -3.28
N ALA A 337 22.30 2.29 -4.60
CA ALA A 337 23.55 2.38 -5.35
C ALA A 337 24.44 3.57 -4.94
N THR A 338 23.83 4.67 -4.50
CA THR A 338 24.54 5.87 -4.00
C THR A 338 24.41 6.02 -2.49
N ASN A 339 23.65 5.13 -1.84
CA ASN A 339 23.33 5.19 -0.41
C ASN A 339 22.77 6.56 0.00
N THR A 340 21.84 7.09 -0.78
CA THR A 340 21.32 8.46 -0.65
C THR A 340 19.82 8.47 -0.38
N LEU A 341 19.41 9.20 0.65
CA LEU A 341 18.02 9.53 0.95
C LEU A 341 17.69 10.95 0.48
N GLU A 342 16.55 11.12 -0.17
CA GLU A 342 16.04 12.40 -0.67
C GLU A 342 14.59 12.60 -0.21
N LEU A 343 14.25 13.81 0.24
CA LEU A 343 12.86 14.25 0.32
C LEU A 343 12.41 14.67 -1.09
N PHE A 344 11.65 13.81 -1.75
CA PHE A 344 11.19 14.03 -3.12
C PHE A 344 10.01 15.00 -3.21
N TYR A 345 9.01 14.83 -2.32
CA TYR A 345 7.79 15.62 -2.32
C TYR A 345 7.30 15.88 -0.90
N GLU A 346 6.82 17.10 -0.64
CA GLU A 346 6.10 17.46 0.57
C GLU A 346 4.77 18.09 0.18
N SER A 347 3.69 17.60 0.76
CA SER A 347 2.37 18.15 0.49
C SER A 347 2.16 19.46 1.25
N SER A 348 1.84 20.52 0.51
CA SER A 348 1.46 21.84 1.05
C SER A 348 -0.04 22.11 0.96
N ASP A 349 -0.77 21.34 0.16
CA ASP A 349 -2.23 21.43 -0.01
C ASP A 349 -2.85 20.03 0.11
N ARG A 350 -3.80 19.87 1.03
CA ARG A 350 -4.55 18.64 1.21
C ARG A 350 -5.35 18.21 -0.02
N ASN A 351 -5.59 19.12 -0.97
CA ASN A 351 -6.23 18.77 -2.24
C ASN A 351 -5.27 18.07 -3.20
N ASP A 352 -3.97 18.31 -3.07
CA ASP A 352 -2.94 17.64 -3.83
C ASP A 352 -2.63 16.25 -3.25
N LEU A 353 -2.39 16.17 -1.94
CA LEU A 353 -2.16 14.93 -1.20
C LEU A 353 -2.41 15.16 0.29
N LYS A 354 -3.00 14.21 0.98
CA LYS A 354 -3.11 14.15 2.44
C LYS A 354 -2.96 12.73 2.93
N SER A 355 -2.33 12.57 4.09
CA SER A 355 -2.20 11.25 4.75
C SER A 355 -1.85 10.15 3.74
N PRO A 356 -0.69 10.25 3.05
CA PRO A 356 -0.21 9.15 2.20
C PRO A 356 -0.05 7.89 3.05
N ASP A 357 -0.36 6.76 2.46
CA ASP A 357 -0.30 5.46 3.09
C ASP A 357 0.32 4.44 2.12
N ASN A 358 -0.44 3.62 1.40
CA ASN A 358 0.16 2.64 0.50
C ASN A 358 0.70 3.27 -0.80
N VAL A 359 1.84 2.80 -1.25
CA VAL A 359 2.54 3.28 -2.46
C VAL A 359 2.69 2.18 -3.49
N VAL A 360 2.48 2.52 -4.76
CA VAL A 360 2.84 1.68 -5.91
C VAL A 360 3.43 2.52 -7.02
N ILE A 361 4.43 2.00 -7.74
CA ILE A 361 4.94 2.63 -8.95
C ILE A 361 4.20 2.06 -10.14
N THR A 362 3.58 2.94 -10.91
CA THR A 362 2.83 2.56 -12.10
C THR A 362 3.71 1.99 -13.20
N PRO A 363 3.17 1.18 -14.11
CA PRO A 363 3.92 0.67 -15.27
C PRO A 363 4.54 1.75 -16.16
N TRP A 364 4.12 2.99 -16.08
CA TRP A 364 4.67 4.14 -16.84
C TRP A 364 5.56 5.06 -16.03
N GLY A 365 5.70 4.84 -14.69
CA GLY A 365 6.70 5.47 -13.83
C GLY A 365 6.18 6.56 -12.90
N ASP A 366 4.86 6.79 -12.82
CA ASP A 366 4.28 7.67 -11.81
C ASP A 366 4.21 6.95 -10.45
N ILE A 367 4.27 7.72 -9.38
CA ILE A 367 4.07 7.23 -8.02
C ILE A 367 2.57 7.34 -7.72
N TRP A 368 1.89 6.21 -7.48
CA TRP A 368 0.51 6.21 -7.05
C TRP A 368 0.43 5.91 -5.56
N ILE A 369 -0.34 6.74 -4.86
CA ILE A 369 -0.44 6.78 -3.40
C ILE A 369 -1.91 6.64 -3.03
N ALA A 370 -2.20 5.70 -2.16
CA ALA A 370 -3.48 5.58 -1.49
C ALA A 370 -3.50 6.48 -0.25
N GLU A 371 -4.62 7.13 0.01
CA GLU A 371 -4.80 8.00 1.17
C GLU A 371 -5.55 7.28 2.29
N ASP A 372 -5.07 7.46 3.53
CA ASP A 372 -5.78 7.14 4.78
C ASP A 372 -5.94 8.38 5.65
N GLY A 373 -6.88 9.20 5.33
CA GLY A 373 -7.15 10.44 6.08
C GLY A 373 -8.63 10.68 6.36
N SER A 374 -8.91 11.69 7.14
CA SER A 374 -10.29 12.11 7.38
C SER A 374 -10.98 12.65 6.13
N GLY A 375 -12.24 12.26 5.92
CA GLY A 375 -13.07 12.66 4.77
C GLY A 375 -12.89 11.74 3.58
N VAL A 376 -12.94 12.30 2.37
CA VAL A 376 -12.79 11.51 1.13
C VAL A 376 -11.35 11.07 0.96
N ASN A 377 -11.12 9.78 0.76
CA ASN A 377 -9.81 9.21 0.46
C ASN A 377 -9.70 8.85 -1.03
N ARG A 378 -8.48 8.96 -1.58
CA ARG A 378 -8.22 8.98 -3.01
C ARG A 378 -7.01 8.11 -3.36
N ILE A 379 -6.86 7.80 -4.65
CA ILE A 379 -5.56 7.48 -5.26
C ILE A 379 -5.03 8.75 -5.91
N ILE A 380 -3.90 9.22 -5.41
CA ILE A 380 -3.17 10.37 -5.93
C ILE A 380 -1.98 9.86 -6.74
N GLY A 381 -1.86 10.33 -7.98
CA GLY A 381 -0.66 10.13 -8.78
C GLY A 381 0.28 11.32 -8.61
N ILE A 382 1.58 11.06 -8.50
CA ILE A 382 2.64 12.09 -8.58
C ILE A 382 3.56 11.71 -9.74
N THR A 383 3.75 12.62 -10.69
CA THR A 383 4.65 12.38 -11.81
C THR A 383 6.11 12.36 -11.36
N PRO A 384 7.04 11.82 -12.17
CA PRO A 384 8.48 11.91 -11.88
C PRO A 384 9.01 13.33 -11.68
N GLU A 385 8.29 14.36 -12.17
CA GLU A 385 8.60 15.78 -12.00
C GLU A 385 7.99 16.38 -10.72
N GLY A 386 7.23 15.57 -9.93
CA GLY A 386 6.61 16.02 -8.68
C GLY A 386 5.25 16.72 -8.85
N ASN A 387 4.54 16.52 -9.95
CA ASN A 387 3.21 17.10 -10.17
C ASN A 387 2.11 16.13 -9.72
N PRO A 388 1.27 16.50 -8.71
CA PRO A 388 0.19 15.65 -8.23
C PRO A 388 -1.03 15.72 -9.15
N TYR A 389 -1.81 14.62 -9.18
CA TYR A 389 -3.13 14.53 -9.83
C TYR A 389 -3.99 13.47 -9.15
N VAL A 390 -5.31 13.63 -9.22
CA VAL A 390 -6.25 12.65 -8.67
C VAL A 390 -6.58 11.61 -9.75
N PHE A 391 -6.44 10.32 -9.41
CA PHE A 391 -6.87 9.23 -10.27
C PHE A 391 -8.20 8.60 -9.84
N LEU A 392 -8.40 8.41 -8.53
CA LEU A 392 -9.58 7.78 -7.99
C LEU A 392 -10.04 8.52 -6.73
N GLU A 393 -11.34 8.55 -6.51
CA GLU A 393 -11.96 9.05 -5.27
C GLU A 393 -12.97 8.04 -4.74
N ASN A 394 -12.84 7.70 -3.45
CA ASN A 394 -13.86 6.92 -2.72
C ASN A 394 -15.10 7.78 -2.56
N ALA A 395 -16.14 7.50 -3.36
CA ALA A 395 -17.41 8.22 -3.32
C ALA A 395 -18.44 7.59 -2.37
N MET A 396 -18.14 6.42 -1.79
CA MET A 396 -19.06 5.66 -0.95
C MET A 396 -19.04 6.16 0.50
N ASN A 397 -17.86 6.33 1.07
CA ASN A 397 -17.68 6.64 2.50
C ASN A 397 -16.31 7.29 2.76
N GLY A 398 -15.99 7.50 4.03
CA GLY A 398 -14.69 8.05 4.46
C GLY A 398 -13.61 7.00 4.75
N SER A 399 -13.80 5.74 4.36
CA SER A 399 -12.78 4.72 4.55
C SER A 399 -11.60 4.96 3.65
N GLU A 400 -10.44 4.55 4.09
CA GLU A 400 -9.23 4.52 3.30
C GLU A 400 -9.35 3.65 2.04
N VAL A 401 -8.48 3.93 1.10
CA VAL A 401 -8.22 3.14 -0.10
C VAL A 401 -6.86 2.46 0.11
N ALA A 402 -6.78 1.14 0.05
CA ALA A 402 -5.60 0.37 0.43
C ALA A 402 -5.15 -0.64 -0.64
N GLY A 403 -3.92 -1.13 -0.54
CA GLY A 403 -3.37 -2.21 -1.37
C GLY A 403 -3.35 -1.95 -2.88
N PRO A 404 -2.98 -0.75 -3.37
CA PRO A 404 -2.92 -0.46 -4.80
C PRO A 404 -1.88 -1.35 -5.49
N THR A 405 -2.28 -2.08 -6.53
CA THR A 405 -1.36 -2.93 -7.30
C THR A 405 -1.82 -3.10 -8.74
N PHE A 406 -0.89 -3.36 -9.66
CA PHE A 406 -1.20 -3.61 -11.06
C PHE A 406 -1.05 -5.10 -11.38
N SER A 407 -1.91 -5.61 -12.28
CA SER A 407 -1.64 -6.89 -12.95
C SER A 407 -0.27 -6.84 -13.65
N VAL A 408 0.37 -8.00 -13.79
CA VAL A 408 1.73 -8.07 -14.37
C VAL A 408 1.80 -7.50 -15.79
N ASP A 409 0.70 -7.57 -16.55
CA ASP A 409 0.58 -6.98 -17.89
C ASP A 409 0.28 -5.47 -17.88
N GLY A 410 0.01 -4.88 -16.70
CA GLY A 410 -0.29 -3.47 -16.50
C GLY A 410 -1.66 -3.03 -17.04
N ASN A 411 -2.55 -3.96 -17.39
CA ASN A 411 -3.85 -3.64 -18.00
C ASN A 411 -4.99 -3.56 -16.97
N THR A 412 -4.75 -4.00 -15.75
CA THR A 412 -5.72 -3.94 -14.65
C THR A 412 -5.04 -3.38 -13.41
N PHE A 413 -5.67 -2.41 -12.79
CA PHE A 413 -5.32 -1.88 -11.49
C PHE A 413 -6.26 -2.48 -10.46
N PHE A 414 -5.72 -3.06 -9.40
CA PHE A 414 -6.46 -3.58 -8.27
C PHE A 414 -6.28 -2.68 -7.07
N VAL A 415 -7.34 -2.52 -6.28
CA VAL A 415 -7.33 -1.68 -5.09
C VAL A 415 -8.44 -2.12 -4.14
N ASN A 416 -8.24 -1.90 -2.86
CA ASN A 416 -9.20 -2.17 -1.81
C ASN A 416 -9.83 -0.89 -1.29
N MET A 417 -11.06 -0.97 -0.83
CA MET A 417 -11.68 -0.07 0.14
C MET A 417 -11.73 -0.85 1.46
N GLN A 418 -10.96 -0.45 2.45
CA GLN A 418 -10.75 -1.23 3.66
C GLN A 418 -12.07 -1.52 4.39
N SER A 419 -12.91 -0.49 4.56
CA SER A 419 -14.28 -0.65 5.06
C SER A 419 -15.31 -0.21 4.01
N PRO A 420 -16.29 -1.07 3.67
CA PRO A 420 -16.70 -2.29 4.35
C PRO A 420 -15.95 -3.57 3.94
N GLY A 421 -14.78 -3.48 3.31
CA GLY A 421 -14.01 -4.60 2.79
C GLY A 421 -14.43 -4.94 1.36
N ILE A 422 -13.95 -4.18 0.37
CA ILE A 422 -14.28 -4.38 -1.04
C ILE A 422 -13.00 -4.37 -1.86
N THR A 423 -12.84 -5.34 -2.75
CA THR A 423 -11.73 -5.37 -3.70
C THR A 423 -12.23 -5.08 -5.11
N PHE A 424 -11.56 -4.15 -5.78
CA PHE A 424 -11.91 -3.66 -7.12
C PHE A 424 -10.86 -4.07 -8.14
N ALA A 425 -11.33 -4.37 -9.35
CA ALA A 425 -10.52 -4.38 -10.56
C ALA A 425 -10.91 -3.16 -11.41
N ILE A 426 -9.93 -2.33 -11.77
CA ILE A 426 -10.12 -1.11 -12.55
C ILE A 426 -9.34 -1.23 -13.85
N TRP A 427 -9.94 -0.82 -14.97
CA TRP A 427 -9.30 -0.84 -16.28
C TRP A 427 -9.74 0.35 -17.12
N GLY A 428 -8.94 0.68 -18.12
CA GLY A 428 -9.21 1.83 -18.98
C GLY A 428 -7.99 2.22 -19.80
N PRO A 429 -7.96 3.46 -20.30
CA PRO A 429 -6.86 3.96 -21.12
C PRO A 429 -5.64 4.37 -20.29
N PHE A 430 -5.06 3.42 -19.55
CA PHE A 430 -3.81 3.66 -18.81
C PHE A 430 -2.72 4.14 -19.75
N ALA A 431 -1.86 5.03 -19.26
CA ALA A 431 -0.66 5.45 -19.97
C ALA A 431 0.25 4.23 -20.24
N ARG A 432 1.00 4.30 -21.35
CA ARG A 432 1.95 3.24 -21.71
C ARG A 432 3.34 3.83 -21.84
N LYS A 433 4.32 3.24 -21.18
CA LYS A 433 5.72 3.59 -21.42
C LYS A 433 6.09 3.25 -22.87
N ASN A 434 6.81 4.15 -23.55
CA ASN A 434 7.40 3.87 -24.87
C ASN A 434 8.25 2.60 -24.80
N SER A 435 8.12 1.73 -25.80
CA SER A 435 8.66 0.37 -25.84
C SER A 435 10.18 0.25 -25.57
N THR A 436 10.95 1.32 -25.71
CA THR A 436 12.39 1.39 -25.41
C THR A 436 12.72 1.42 -23.92
N ARG A 437 11.80 1.87 -23.04
CA ARG A 437 11.95 1.86 -21.58
C ARG A 437 11.37 0.61 -20.89
N ARG A 438 10.62 -0.23 -21.60
CA ARG A 438 10.01 -1.47 -21.07
C ARG A 438 11.00 -2.50 -20.50
N ARG A 439 12.30 -2.41 -20.83
CA ARG A 439 13.29 -3.39 -20.36
C ARG A 439 13.73 -3.23 -18.91
N ALA A 440 13.33 -2.17 -18.21
CA ALA A 440 13.82 -1.88 -16.86
C ALA A 440 12.79 -2.13 -15.73
N MET A 441 11.53 -2.42 -16.03
CA MET A 441 10.57 -2.83 -15.01
C MET A 441 10.64 -4.35 -14.82
N ASN A 442 11.50 -4.78 -13.91
CA ASN A 442 11.34 -6.10 -13.30
C ASN A 442 10.15 -6.00 -12.32
N PHE A 443 8.92 -6.17 -12.84
CA PHE A 443 7.89 -6.73 -11.98
C PHE A 443 8.49 -8.01 -11.39
N ALA A 444 8.24 -8.29 -10.11
CA ALA A 444 8.59 -9.57 -9.52
C ALA A 444 7.98 -10.66 -10.42
N GLN A 445 8.80 -11.16 -11.34
CA GLN A 445 8.43 -12.35 -12.09
C GLN A 445 8.73 -13.49 -11.16
N PRO A 446 7.75 -14.37 -10.87
CA PRO A 446 8.11 -15.66 -10.30
C PRO A 446 9.23 -16.23 -11.16
N PRO A 447 10.21 -16.95 -10.57
CA PRO A 447 11.18 -17.70 -11.35
C PRO A 447 10.45 -18.48 -12.44
N ALA A 448 11.09 -18.65 -13.60
CA ALA A 448 10.48 -19.42 -14.72
C ALA A 448 9.98 -20.81 -14.31
N ASP A 449 10.50 -21.31 -13.19
CA ASP A 449 10.22 -22.60 -12.58
C ASP A 449 9.27 -22.53 -11.37
N PHE A 450 8.53 -21.43 -11.17
CA PHE A 450 7.53 -21.34 -10.11
C PHE A 450 6.30 -22.19 -10.51
N ALA A 451 6.46 -23.51 -10.38
CA ALA A 451 5.34 -24.44 -10.42
C ALA A 451 4.71 -24.50 -9.02
N PRO A 452 3.39 -24.52 -8.89
CA PRO A 452 2.77 -24.80 -7.60
C PRO A 452 3.30 -26.11 -7.05
N VAL A 453 3.66 -26.16 -5.77
CA VAL A 453 3.98 -27.40 -5.09
C VAL A 453 2.66 -28.16 -4.94
N VAL A 454 2.38 -29.00 -5.88
CA VAL A 454 1.22 -29.90 -5.89
C VAL A 454 1.67 -31.33 -5.71
N SER A 455 0.83 -32.16 -5.11
CA SER A 455 1.15 -33.60 -5.00
C SER A 455 1.27 -34.21 -6.41
N ASP A 456 2.14 -35.22 -6.55
CA ASP A 456 2.30 -35.98 -7.82
C ASP A 456 0.95 -36.51 -8.36
N LYS A 457 0.03 -36.85 -7.46
CA LYS A 457 -1.33 -37.26 -7.82
C LYS A 457 -2.14 -36.17 -8.46
N LEU A 458 -2.04 -34.94 -7.92
CA LEU A 458 -2.75 -33.77 -8.45
C LEU A 458 -2.18 -33.32 -9.79
N ALA A 459 -0.87 -33.40 -9.95
CA ALA A 459 -0.21 -33.11 -11.23
C ALA A 459 -0.64 -34.09 -12.32
N ALA A 460 -0.65 -35.42 -12.02
CA ALA A 460 -1.12 -36.43 -12.94
C ALA A 460 -2.60 -36.29 -13.29
N PHE A 461 -3.45 -35.95 -12.32
CA PHE A 461 -4.87 -35.69 -12.56
C PHE A 461 -5.06 -34.44 -13.47
N ALA A 462 -4.32 -33.35 -13.24
CA ALA A 462 -4.39 -32.17 -14.07
C ALA A 462 -4.04 -32.46 -15.53
N GLU A 463 -2.98 -33.26 -15.76
CA GLU A 463 -2.54 -33.66 -17.09
C GLU A 463 -3.60 -34.53 -17.79
N ASP A 464 -4.15 -35.53 -17.10
CA ASP A 464 -5.18 -36.45 -17.64
C ASP A 464 -6.46 -35.71 -18.03
N GLN A 465 -6.88 -34.71 -17.23
CA GLN A 465 -8.09 -33.94 -17.47
C GLN A 465 -7.86 -32.70 -18.36
N GLY A 466 -6.64 -32.41 -18.81
CA GLY A 466 -6.29 -31.20 -19.56
C GLY A 466 -6.52 -29.90 -18.81
N MET A 467 -6.46 -29.95 -17.47
CA MET A 467 -6.66 -28.83 -16.57
C MET A 467 -5.33 -28.16 -16.22
N SER A 468 -5.34 -26.91 -15.81
CA SER A 468 -4.17 -26.29 -15.18
C SER A 468 -3.97 -26.82 -13.77
N LEU A 469 -2.73 -26.75 -13.26
CA LEU A 469 -2.41 -27.13 -11.88
C LEU A 469 -3.17 -26.26 -10.86
N LEU A 470 -3.46 -24.99 -11.21
CA LEU A 470 -4.27 -24.10 -10.37
C LEU A 470 -5.73 -24.53 -10.27
N GLU A 471 -6.34 -24.94 -11.39
CA GLU A 471 -7.71 -25.47 -11.41
C GLU A 471 -7.80 -26.77 -10.62
N SER A 472 -6.83 -27.67 -10.75
CA SER A 472 -6.77 -28.92 -10.00
C SER A 472 -6.54 -28.69 -8.51
N ALA A 473 -5.66 -27.77 -8.15
CA ALA A 473 -5.43 -27.38 -6.76
C ALA A 473 -6.67 -26.72 -6.13
N ALA A 474 -7.48 -25.98 -6.94
CA ALA A 474 -8.76 -25.46 -6.47
C ALA A 474 -9.76 -26.57 -6.14
N LEU A 475 -9.87 -27.61 -7.00
CA LEU A 475 -10.74 -28.76 -6.75
C LEU A 475 -10.35 -29.51 -5.46
N GLU A 476 -9.05 -29.73 -5.22
CA GLU A 476 -8.55 -30.38 -4.01
C GLU A 476 -8.90 -29.55 -2.75
N ARG A 477 -8.68 -28.23 -2.79
CA ARG A 477 -9.01 -27.33 -1.66
C ARG A 477 -10.50 -27.36 -1.30
N HIS A 478 -11.36 -27.53 -2.28
CA HIS A 478 -12.82 -27.53 -2.08
C HIS A 478 -13.40 -28.93 -1.82
N GLY A 479 -12.53 -29.94 -1.58
CA GLY A 479 -12.94 -31.27 -1.17
C GLY A 479 -13.66 -32.07 -2.26
N MET A 480 -13.48 -31.70 -3.54
CA MET A 480 -13.98 -32.52 -4.63
C MET A 480 -13.09 -33.77 -4.80
N PRO A 481 -13.67 -34.98 -4.93
CA PRO A 481 -12.87 -36.18 -5.06
C PRO A 481 -12.07 -36.15 -6.36
N ILE A 482 -10.77 -36.30 -6.23
CA ILE A 482 -9.86 -36.59 -7.32
C ILE A 482 -9.96 -38.11 -7.52
N LEU A 483 -10.68 -38.53 -8.56
CA LEU A 483 -10.89 -39.94 -8.89
C LEU A 483 -9.62 -40.58 -9.46
#